data_c2c395b11cbbdd914ee13f93d1383ae6
#
_entry.id   c2c395b11cbbdd914ee13f93d1383ae6
#
_cell.length_a   1.000
_cell.length_b   1.000
_cell.length_c   1.000
_cell.angle_alpha   90.00
_cell.angle_beta   90.00
_cell.angle_gamma   90.00
#
_symmetry.space_group_name_H-M   'P 1'
#
loop_
_entity.id
_entity.type
_entity.pdbx_description
1 polymer ?
#
loop_
_entity_poly.entity_id
_entity_poly.type
_entity_poly.pdbx_seq_one_letter_code
_entity_poly.pdbx_strand_id
1 'polypeptide(L)'
;MTDSVIIKETVEPFWARVRVALGALRPVQKERVPAYGQAAIARSIGIKPKLGARIEEELAAGWNHSAARRVSLSLLVIEIDRMADYFTAYGKAETDDCVLAVMRAVTEALPRGGDMCLRLGRATFVIVLPDLPVLMARACAAKITEAVRQMNLPHKESHAGMVTVSMGLAVGNPQGGYDKRFFETAAEALKKAQRKGLGRIEAVDLRPAQERKRKAA
;
A
#
# COMPACT_ATOMS: atom_id res chain seq x y z
N MET A 1 -33.34 -12.10 49.75
CA MET A 1 -32.82 -12.94 48.65
C MET A 1 -33.00 -12.17 47.39
N THR A 2 -31.96 -11.46 46.99
CA THR A 2 -31.93 -10.62 45.78
C THR A 2 -31.05 -11.30 44.78
N ASP A 3 -31.68 -11.89 43.74
CA ASP A 3 -30.99 -12.49 42.63
C ASP A 3 -30.42 -11.37 41.72
N SER A 4 -29.11 -11.26 41.72
CA SER A 4 -28.39 -10.40 40.78
C SER A 4 -28.30 -11.13 39.45
N VAL A 5 -29.12 -10.71 38.48
CA VAL A 5 -29.00 -11.13 37.11
C VAL A 5 -27.75 -10.47 36.52
N ILE A 6 -26.69 -11.21 36.36
CA ILE A 6 -25.48 -10.82 35.64
C ILE A 6 -25.83 -10.90 34.13
N ILE A 7 -26.11 -9.75 33.53
CA ILE A 7 -26.20 -9.64 32.10
C ILE A 7 -24.76 -9.78 31.57
N LYS A 8 -24.42 -10.97 31.05
CA LYS A 8 -23.25 -11.17 30.20
C LYS A 8 -23.54 -10.47 28.90
N GLU A 9 -23.09 -9.21 28.75
CA GLU A 9 -22.92 -8.61 27.42
C GLU A 9 -21.91 -9.45 26.65
N THR A 10 -22.42 -10.28 25.75
CA THR A 10 -21.62 -10.91 24.70
C THR A 10 -21.21 -9.83 23.72
N VAL A 11 -20.09 -9.18 24.01
CA VAL A 11 -19.43 -8.32 23.03
C VAL A 11 -19.00 -9.23 21.88
N GLU A 12 -19.79 -9.25 20.81
CA GLU A 12 -19.37 -9.89 19.57
C GLU A 12 -17.98 -9.38 19.21
N PRO A 13 -17.02 -10.27 18.94
CA PRO A 13 -15.67 -9.85 18.68
C PRO A 13 -15.70 -8.85 17.49
N PHE A 14 -15.02 -7.72 17.64
CA PHE A 14 -14.92 -6.65 16.64
C PHE A 14 -14.76 -7.22 15.21
N TRP A 15 -13.95 -8.26 15.06
CA TRP A 15 -13.69 -8.93 13.80
C TRP A 15 -14.90 -9.67 13.20
N ALA A 16 -15.86 -10.11 14.01
CA ALA A 16 -17.12 -10.65 13.50
C ALA A 16 -17.93 -9.55 12.80
N ARG A 17 -17.97 -8.35 13.38
CA ARG A 17 -18.62 -7.17 12.75
C ARG A 17 -17.89 -6.70 11.50
N VAL A 18 -16.55 -6.70 11.51
CA VAL A 18 -15.73 -6.39 10.34
C VAL A 18 -15.98 -7.40 9.20
N ARG A 19 -16.05 -8.70 9.50
CA ARG A 19 -16.38 -9.73 8.50
C ARG A 19 -17.76 -9.54 7.90
N VAL A 20 -18.75 -9.22 8.70
CA VAL A 20 -20.12 -8.95 8.23
C VAL A 20 -20.15 -7.69 7.36
N ALA A 21 -19.50 -6.61 7.79
CA ALA A 21 -19.41 -5.37 7.02
C ALA A 21 -18.64 -5.55 5.70
N LEU A 22 -17.53 -6.30 5.71
CA LEU A 22 -16.75 -6.63 4.52
C LEU A 22 -17.51 -7.60 3.59
N GLY A 23 -18.35 -8.48 4.14
CA GLY A 23 -19.24 -9.38 3.37
C GLY A 23 -20.43 -8.64 2.73
N ALA A 24 -20.95 -7.62 3.39
CA ALA A 24 -22.05 -6.77 2.88
C ALA A 24 -21.58 -5.79 1.80
N LEU A 25 -20.33 -5.35 1.86
CA LEU A 25 -19.66 -4.64 0.78
C LEU A 25 -19.27 -5.67 -0.30
N ARG A 26 -20.25 -6.17 -1.06
CA ARG A 26 -19.92 -6.84 -2.32
C ARG A 26 -19.14 -5.84 -3.16
N PRO A 27 -17.81 -6.03 -3.37
CA PRO A 27 -17.13 -5.20 -4.33
C PRO A 27 -17.78 -5.49 -5.66
N VAL A 28 -18.31 -4.48 -6.32
CA VAL A 28 -18.33 -4.51 -7.77
C VAL A 28 -16.87 -4.72 -8.14
N GLN A 29 -16.49 -5.97 -8.40
CA GLN A 29 -15.17 -6.31 -8.93
C GLN A 29 -15.12 -5.71 -10.34
N LYS A 30 -14.83 -4.41 -10.40
CA LYS A 30 -14.12 -3.91 -11.57
C LYS A 30 -12.78 -4.62 -11.51
N GLU A 31 -12.64 -5.68 -12.29
CA GLU A 31 -11.34 -6.31 -12.51
C GLU A 31 -10.38 -5.19 -12.89
N ARG A 32 -9.51 -4.85 -11.95
CA ARG A 32 -8.45 -3.88 -12.23
C ARG A 32 -7.43 -4.61 -13.07
N VAL A 33 -7.54 -4.41 -14.37
CA VAL A 33 -6.54 -4.89 -15.33
C VAL A 33 -5.26 -4.05 -15.09
N PRO A 34 -4.09 -4.70 -14.97
CA PRO A 34 -2.83 -3.97 -14.93
C PRO A 34 -2.75 -3.02 -16.12
N ALA A 35 -2.38 -1.76 -15.87
CA ALA A 35 -2.30 -0.76 -16.92
C ALA A 35 -1.21 -1.08 -17.96
N TYR A 36 -0.23 -1.92 -17.60
CA TYR A 36 0.92 -2.33 -18.44
C TYR A 36 1.62 -3.55 -17.84
N GLY A 37 2.47 -4.17 -18.66
CA GLY A 37 3.37 -5.24 -18.28
C GLY A 37 2.85 -6.65 -18.53
N GLN A 38 3.77 -7.61 -18.40
CA GLN A 38 3.48 -9.03 -18.66
C GLN A 38 2.55 -9.64 -17.60
N ALA A 39 2.46 -9.04 -16.41
CA ALA A 39 1.53 -9.47 -15.38
C ALA A 39 0.05 -9.34 -15.82
N ALA A 40 -0.25 -8.38 -16.70
CA ALA A 40 -1.56 -8.25 -17.34
C ALA A 40 -1.86 -9.45 -18.25
N ILE A 41 -0.88 -9.80 -19.10
CA ILE A 41 -0.97 -10.91 -20.04
C ILE A 41 -1.08 -12.24 -19.27
N ALA A 42 -0.25 -12.43 -18.24
CA ALA A 42 -0.27 -13.65 -17.43
C ALA A 42 -1.64 -13.89 -16.78
N ARG A 43 -2.33 -12.84 -16.35
CA ARG A 43 -3.71 -12.98 -15.82
C ARG A 43 -4.72 -13.37 -16.88
N SER A 44 -4.63 -12.80 -18.07
CA SER A 44 -5.56 -13.10 -19.17
C SER A 44 -5.51 -14.55 -19.61
N ILE A 45 -4.34 -15.20 -19.45
CA ILE A 45 -4.12 -16.62 -19.79
C ILE A 45 -4.16 -17.56 -18.56
N GLY A 46 -4.54 -17.05 -17.38
CA GLY A 46 -4.72 -17.86 -16.17
C GLY A 46 -3.42 -18.29 -15.47
N ILE A 47 -2.25 -17.85 -15.91
CA ILE A 47 -0.96 -18.14 -15.26
C ILE A 47 -0.80 -17.21 -14.04
N LYS A 48 -0.49 -17.81 -12.88
CA LYS A 48 -0.17 -17.08 -11.65
C LYS A 48 1.34 -16.95 -11.51
N PRO A 49 1.97 -15.81 -11.88
CA PRO A 49 3.40 -15.61 -11.70
C PRO A 49 3.78 -15.63 -10.21
N LYS A 50 5.03 -16.01 -9.90
CA LYS A 50 5.57 -15.87 -8.54
C LYS A 50 5.49 -14.41 -8.11
N LEU A 51 5.14 -14.15 -6.85
CA LEU A 51 4.86 -12.81 -6.34
C LEU A 51 6.02 -11.81 -6.60
N GLY A 52 7.27 -12.22 -6.35
CA GLY A 52 8.45 -11.39 -6.61
C GLY A 52 8.66 -11.08 -8.09
N ALA A 53 8.52 -12.08 -8.96
CA ALA A 53 8.62 -11.90 -10.42
C ALA A 53 7.59 -10.90 -10.94
N ARG A 54 6.36 -10.97 -10.43
CA ARG A 54 5.29 -10.04 -10.80
C ARG A 54 5.62 -8.58 -10.43
N ILE A 55 6.21 -8.35 -9.26
CA ILE A 55 6.59 -7.01 -8.83
C ILE A 55 7.74 -6.48 -9.71
N GLU A 56 8.75 -7.29 -10.01
CA GLU A 56 9.84 -6.92 -10.91
C GLU A 56 9.33 -6.59 -12.33
N GLU A 57 8.39 -7.38 -12.84
CA GLU A 57 7.76 -7.13 -14.14
C GLU A 57 7.01 -5.80 -14.18
N GLU A 58 6.20 -5.49 -13.16
CA GLU A 58 5.47 -4.22 -13.07
C GLU A 58 6.43 -3.02 -12.90
N LEU A 59 7.50 -3.17 -12.13
CA LEU A 59 8.53 -2.15 -11.99
C LEU A 59 9.23 -1.87 -13.32
N ALA A 60 9.66 -2.93 -14.02
CA ALA A 60 10.31 -2.80 -15.31
C ALA A 60 9.36 -2.21 -16.37
N ALA A 61 8.12 -2.66 -16.40
CA ALA A 61 7.11 -2.16 -17.32
C ALA A 61 6.78 -0.68 -17.06
N GLY A 62 6.57 -0.29 -15.80
CA GLY A 62 6.33 1.10 -15.40
C GLY A 62 7.52 2.00 -15.71
N TRP A 63 8.75 1.50 -15.50
CA TRP A 63 9.98 2.18 -15.86
C TRP A 63 10.07 2.44 -17.36
N ASN A 64 9.95 1.38 -18.17
CA ASN A 64 10.06 1.47 -19.64
C ASN A 64 8.96 2.36 -20.21
N HIS A 65 7.73 2.25 -19.70
CA HIS A 65 6.62 3.13 -20.11
C HIS A 65 6.94 4.60 -19.84
N SER A 66 7.42 4.92 -18.63
CA SER A 66 7.75 6.30 -18.24
C SER A 66 8.96 6.83 -19.01
N ALA A 67 9.99 6.00 -19.26
CA ALA A 67 11.16 6.36 -20.05
C ALA A 67 10.78 6.70 -21.52
N ALA A 68 9.97 5.86 -22.15
CA ALA A 68 9.51 6.06 -23.54
C ALA A 68 8.70 7.36 -23.68
N ARG A 69 7.88 7.69 -22.70
CA ARG A 69 7.04 8.90 -22.72
C ARG A 69 7.71 10.13 -22.10
N ARG A 70 8.91 9.98 -21.53
CA ARG A 70 9.64 11.05 -20.83
C ARG A 70 8.82 11.68 -19.70
N VAL A 71 8.10 10.86 -18.97
CA VAL A 71 7.29 11.26 -17.80
C VAL A 71 7.88 10.74 -16.51
N SER A 72 7.45 11.30 -15.37
CA SER A 72 7.90 10.86 -14.06
C SER A 72 7.34 9.48 -13.74
N LEU A 73 8.13 8.66 -13.02
CA LEU A 73 7.69 7.44 -12.37
C LEU A 73 7.70 7.68 -10.87
N SER A 74 6.61 7.36 -10.21
CA SER A 74 6.51 7.32 -8.75
C SER A 74 6.36 5.88 -8.26
N LEU A 75 7.05 5.55 -7.19
CA LEU A 75 7.04 4.24 -6.56
C LEU A 75 6.77 4.40 -5.06
N LEU A 76 5.72 3.74 -4.57
CA LEU A 76 5.43 3.63 -3.15
C LEU A 76 5.75 2.23 -2.66
N VAL A 77 6.50 2.14 -1.57
CA VAL A 77 6.64 0.92 -0.76
C VAL A 77 5.99 1.20 0.59
N ILE A 78 5.00 0.39 0.94
CA ILE A 78 4.13 0.57 2.11
C ILE A 78 4.28 -0.64 3.01
N GLU A 79 4.34 -0.42 4.31
CA GLU A 79 4.33 -1.50 5.30
C GLU A 79 3.35 -1.18 6.42
N ILE A 80 2.58 -2.19 6.84
CA ILE A 80 1.73 -2.08 8.02
C ILE A 80 2.64 -2.10 9.24
N ASP A 81 2.52 -1.08 10.08
CA ASP A 81 3.37 -0.90 11.24
C ASP A 81 3.11 -1.98 12.31
N ARG A 82 4.20 -2.48 12.92
CA ARG A 82 4.16 -3.44 14.04
C ARG A 82 3.31 -4.69 13.78
N MET A 83 3.31 -5.21 12.55
CA MET A 83 2.48 -6.38 12.19
C MET A 83 2.86 -7.65 12.97
N ALA A 84 4.11 -7.80 13.41
CA ALA A 84 4.53 -8.92 14.26
C ALA A 84 3.82 -8.87 15.63
N ASP A 85 3.74 -7.69 16.22
CA ASP A 85 3.06 -7.48 17.50
C ASP A 85 1.54 -7.66 17.34
N TYR A 86 0.99 -7.19 16.22
CA TYR A 86 -0.41 -7.42 15.86
C TYR A 86 -0.73 -8.93 15.78
N PHE A 87 0.12 -9.69 15.10
CA PHE A 87 -0.01 -11.14 15.00
C PHE A 87 0.03 -11.82 16.37
N THR A 88 0.94 -11.38 17.24
CA THR A 88 1.05 -11.93 18.61
C THR A 88 -0.19 -11.62 19.44
N ALA A 89 -0.77 -10.42 19.29
CA ALA A 89 -1.91 -9.97 20.07
C ALA A 89 -3.26 -10.54 19.60
N TYR A 90 -3.42 -10.77 18.29
CA TYR A 90 -4.71 -11.10 17.70
C TYR A 90 -4.75 -12.44 16.96
N GLY A 91 -3.60 -13.06 16.70
CA GLY A 91 -3.51 -14.33 16.00
C GLY A 91 -3.56 -14.21 14.49
N LYS A 92 -3.57 -15.38 13.82
CA LYS A 92 -3.41 -15.47 12.37
C LYS A 92 -4.63 -14.95 11.60
N ALA A 93 -5.83 -15.35 11.99
CA ALA A 93 -7.04 -15.03 11.24
C ALA A 93 -7.27 -13.52 11.18
N GLU A 94 -7.20 -12.84 12.31
CA GLU A 94 -7.35 -11.41 12.45
C GLU A 94 -6.24 -10.64 11.72
N THR A 95 -5.03 -11.20 11.70
CA THR A 95 -3.91 -10.63 10.93
C THR A 95 -4.16 -10.71 9.44
N ASP A 96 -4.61 -11.84 8.94
CA ASP A 96 -4.92 -12.03 7.51
C ASP A 96 -6.08 -11.09 7.09
N ASP A 97 -7.12 -10.95 7.91
CA ASP A 97 -8.24 -10.02 7.70
C ASP A 97 -7.77 -8.56 7.70
N CYS A 98 -6.91 -8.18 8.66
CA CYS A 98 -6.31 -6.85 8.73
C CYS A 98 -5.52 -6.52 7.45
N VAL A 99 -4.66 -7.42 7.00
CA VAL A 99 -3.86 -7.24 5.78
C VAL A 99 -4.75 -7.08 4.55
N LEU A 100 -5.83 -7.87 4.44
CA LEU A 100 -6.79 -7.75 3.34
C LEU A 100 -7.56 -6.43 3.39
N ALA A 101 -7.98 -5.99 4.58
CA ALA A 101 -8.66 -4.72 4.76
C ALA A 101 -7.77 -3.54 4.36
N VAL A 102 -6.51 -3.52 4.83
CA VAL A 102 -5.52 -2.49 4.45
C VAL A 102 -5.28 -2.50 2.94
N MET A 103 -5.09 -3.67 2.35
CA MET A 103 -4.88 -3.79 0.90
C MET A 103 -6.05 -3.21 0.09
N ARG A 104 -7.29 -3.42 0.53
CA ARG A 104 -8.49 -2.84 -0.09
C ARG A 104 -8.50 -1.32 0.04
N ALA A 105 -8.31 -0.79 1.26
CA ALA A 105 -8.27 0.65 1.50
C ALA A 105 -7.19 1.34 0.67
N VAL A 106 -5.99 0.75 0.61
CA VAL A 106 -4.90 1.23 -0.25
C VAL A 106 -5.33 1.23 -1.72
N THR A 107 -5.92 0.13 -2.19
CA THR A 107 -6.34 -0.02 -3.59
C THR A 107 -7.41 1.00 -3.99
N GLU A 108 -8.38 1.27 -3.11
CA GLU A 108 -9.45 2.24 -3.34
C GLU A 108 -8.95 3.69 -3.32
N ALA A 109 -7.87 3.95 -2.58
CA ALA A 109 -7.24 5.26 -2.51
C ALA A 109 -6.38 5.60 -3.73
N LEU A 110 -6.07 4.63 -4.61
CA LEU A 110 -5.24 4.85 -5.80
C LEU A 110 -5.92 5.79 -6.81
N PRO A 111 -5.13 6.63 -7.51
CA PRO A 111 -5.68 7.68 -8.35
C PRO A 111 -6.37 7.18 -9.62
N ARG A 112 -5.97 6.02 -10.15
CA ARG A 112 -6.50 5.49 -11.42
C ARG A 112 -7.02 4.07 -11.25
N GLY A 113 -8.05 3.70 -12.01
CA GLY A 113 -8.63 2.35 -11.98
C GLY A 113 -7.67 1.23 -12.42
N GLY A 114 -6.62 1.56 -13.19
CA GLY A 114 -5.59 0.62 -13.62
C GLY A 114 -4.41 0.47 -12.65
N ASP A 115 -4.26 1.36 -11.68
CA ASP A 115 -3.19 1.27 -10.68
C ASP A 115 -3.42 0.06 -9.78
N MET A 116 -2.33 -0.59 -9.36
CA MET A 116 -2.41 -1.82 -8.59
C MET A 116 -1.61 -1.73 -7.30
N CYS A 117 -2.20 -2.27 -6.23
CA CYS A 117 -1.49 -2.57 -4.99
C CYS A 117 -0.97 -4.01 -5.07
N LEU A 118 0.34 -4.19 -5.16
CA LEU A 118 1.02 -5.49 -5.22
C LEU A 118 1.56 -5.85 -3.85
N ARG A 119 1.26 -7.05 -3.37
CA ARG A 119 1.77 -7.54 -2.09
C ARG A 119 3.18 -8.11 -2.28
N LEU A 120 4.18 -7.55 -1.59
CA LEU A 120 5.56 -8.03 -1.63
C LEU A 120 5.85 -9.09 -0.57
N GLY A 121 5.24 -8.96 0.60
CA GLY A 121 5.47 -9.85 1.73
C GLY A 121 4.24 -10.02 2.60
N ARG A 122 4.46 -10.29 3.89
CA ARG A 122 3.34 -10.52 4.82
C ARG A 122 2.52 -9.23 5.02
N ALA A 123 3.18 -8.08 5.18
CA ALA A 123 2.56 -6.80 5.51
C ALA A 123 3.05 -5.65 4.61
N THR A 124 3.78 -5.95 3.54
CA THR A 124 4.42 -4.97 2.66
C THR A 124 3.74 -4.96 1.30
N PHE A 125 3.48 -3.76 0.78
CA PHE A 125 2.86 -3.53 -0.52
C PHE A 125 3.73 -2.63 -1.38
N VAL A 126 3.61 -2.80 -2.69
CA VAL A 126 4.32 -2.00 -3.71
C VAL A 126 3.31 -1.45 -4.70
N ILE A 127 3.42 -0.17 -5.02
CA ILE A 127 2.55 0.51 -5.97
C ILE A 127 3.42 1.26 -6.97
N VAL A 128 3.28 0.92 -8.24
CA VAL A 128 4.01 1.54 -9.36
C VAL A 128 3.07 2.52 -10.05
N LEU A 129 3.44 3.79 -10.11
CA LEU A 129 2.61 4.90 -10.58
C LEU A 129 3.33 5.68 -11.68
N PRO A 130 3.33 5.21 -12.93
CA PRO A 130 3.85 5.97 -14.06
C PRO A 130 3.03 7.23 -14.30
N ASP A 131 3.69 8.27 -14.84
CA ASP A 131 3.08 9.57 -15.14
C ASP A 131 2.40 10.21 -13.91
N LEU A 132 3.00 10.02 -12.74
CA LEU A 132 2.54 10.66 -11.50
C LEU A 132 3.63 11.56 -10.94
N PRO A 133 3.47 12.90 -11.02
CA PRO A 133 4.43 13.87 -10.47
C PRO A 133 4.52 13.81 -8.94
N VAL A 134 5.64 14.27 -8.37
CA VAL A 134 5.94 14.18 -6.94
C VAL A 134 4.84 14.73 -6.02
N LEU A 135 4.21 15.85 -6.38
CA LEU A 135 3.13 16.43 -5.57
C LEU A 135 1.90 15.52 -5.54
N MET A 136 1.53 14.98 -6.68
CA MET A 136 0.41 14.03 -6.79
C MET A 136 0.71 12.72 -6.09
N ALA A 137 1.97 12.23 -6.18
CA ALA A 137 2.40 11.02 -5.48
C ALA A 137 2.38 11.21 -3.95
N ARG A 138 2.78 12.39 -3.45
CA ARG A 138 2.66 12.74 -2.03
C ARG A 138 1.20 12.83 -1.58
N ALA A 139 0.34 13.45 -2.38
CA ALA A 139 -1.10 13.52 -2.11
C ALA A 139 -1.73 12.12 -2.09
N CYS A 140 -1.35 11.24 -3.03
CA CYS A 140 -1.76 9.84 -3.04
C CYS A 140 -1.33 9.11 -1.76
N ALA A 141 -0.07 9.26 -1.35
CA ALA A 141 0.43 8.66 -0.11
C ALA A 141 -0.32 9.17 1.13
N ALA A 142 -0.61 10.46 1.21
CA ALA A 142 -1.40 11.05 2.30
C ALA A 142 -2.84 10.50 2.30
N LYS A 143 -3.47 10.37 1.13
CA LYS A 143 -4.82 9.79 0.98
C LYS A 143 -4.85 8.33 1.44
N ILE A 144 -3.83 7.55 1.10
CA ILE A 144 -3.68 6.16 1.57
C ILE A 144 -3.56 6.12 3.11
N THR A 145 -2.72 6.98 3.70
CA THR A 145 -2.58 7.05 5.16
C THR A 145 -3.92 7.34 5.82
N GLU A 146 -4.66 8.30 5.30
CA GLU A 146 -5.96 8.68 5.84
C GLU A 146 -6.99 7.56 5.66
N ALA A 147 -7.05 6.91 4.50
CA ALA A 147 -7.94 5.77 4.27
C ALA A 147 -7.71 4.62 5.26
N VAL A 148 -6.43 4.32 5.57
CA VAL A 148 -6.09 3.30 6.57
C VAL A 148 -6.52 3.74 7.97
N ARG A 149 -6.31 5.01 8.33
CA ARG A 149 -6.74 5.55 9.64
C ARG A 149 -8.25 5.51 9.83
N GLN A 150 -9.00 5.86 8.79
CA GLN A 150 -10.47 5.86 8.81
C GLN A 150 -11.07 4.47 9.04
N MET A 151 -10.36 3.39 8.73
CA MET A 151 -10.79 2.04 9.09
C MET A 151 -10.86 1.83 10.60
N ASN A 152 -10.13 2.63 11.38
CA ASN A 152 -10.07 2.57 12.84
C ASN A 152 -9.88 1.15 13.40
N LEU A 153 -9.02 0.36 12.74
CA LEU A 153 -8.72 -1.02 13.18
C LEU A 153 -7.90 -0.97 14.46
N PRO A 154 -8.36 -1.57 15.56
CA PRO A 154 -7.65 -1.52 16.84
C PRO A 154 -6.32 -2.27 16.75
N HIS A 155 -5.27 -1.69 17.37
CA HIS A 155 -3.97 -2.31 17.54
C HIS A 155 -3.45 -2.03 18.95
N LYS A 156 -3.62 -2.98 19.87
CA LYS A 156 -3.31 -2.84 21.31
C LYS A 156 -1.86 -2.45 21.56
N GLU A 157 -0.93 -2.99 20.78
CA GLU A 157 0.50 -2.76 20.92
C GLU A 157 1.02 -1.53 20.15
N SER A 158 0.14 -0.81 19.45
CA SER A 158 0.50 0.42 18.76
C SER A 158 0.30 1.63 19.68
N HIS A 159 1.28 2.56 19.69
CA HIS A 159 1.11 3.84 20.40
C HIS A 159 -0.08 4.67 19.92
N ALA A 160 -0.50 4.45 18.66
CA ALA A 160 -1.68 5.11 18.10
C ALA A 160 -3.00 4.43 18.51
N GLY A 161 -2.96 3.28 19.20
CA GLY A 161 -4.13 2.47 19.51
C GLY A 161 -4.81 1.82 18.29
N MET A 162 -4.33 2.10 17.10
CA MET A 162 -4.88 1.64 15.82
C MET A 162 -3.81 1.20 14.84
N VAL A 163 -4.22 0.49 13.79
CA VAL A 163 -3.36 0.11 12.67
C VAL A 163 -2.94 1.36 11.89
N THR A 164 -1.64 1.48 11.67
CA THR A 164 -1.04 2.53 10.83
C THR A 164 -0.16 1.91 9.76
N VAL A 165 0.22 2.71 8.76
CA VAL A 165 1.16 2.32 7.70
C VAL A 165 2.27 3.34 7.58
N SER A 166 3.50 2.86 7.44
CA SER A 166 4.64 3.68 7.05
C SER A 166 4.92 3.53 5.55
N MET A 167 5.41 4.58 4.91
CA MET A 167 5.61 4.60 3.47
C MET A 167 6.94 5.22 3.07
N GLY A 168 7.59 4.60 2.08
CA GLY A 168 8.67 5.18 1.31
C GLY A 168 8.22 5.52 -0.10
N LEU A 169 8.45 6.73 -0.53
CA LEU A 169 8.14 7.24 -1.87
C LEU A 169 9.44 7.58 -2.60
N ALA A 170 9.68 6.99 -3.76
CA ALA A 170 10.69 7.44 -4.71
C ALA A 170 10.03 8.01 -5.95
N VAL A 171 10.55 9.14 -6.45
CA VAL A 171 10.09 9.76 -7.70
C VAL A 171 11.30 10.04 -8.57
N GLY A 172 11.25 9.63 -9.83
CA GLY A 172 12.31 9.85 -10.79
C GLY A 172 11.79 10.05 -12.20
N ASN A 173 12.69 10.46 -13.10
CA ASN A 173 12.44 10.49 -14.55
C ASN A 173 13.27 9.36 -15.17
N PRO A 174 12.68 8.19 -15.43
CA PRO A 174 13.37 7.03 -15.97
C PRO A 174 14.08 7.32 -17.29
N GLN A 175 15.28 6.75 -17.43
CA GLN A 175 16.04 6.77 -18.70
C GLN A 175 16.73 5.41 -18.87
N GLY A 176 16.80 4.93 -20.11
CA GLY A 176 17.40 3.63 -20.40
C GLY A 176 16.63 2.45 -19.78
N GLY A 177 17.35 1.34 -19.55
CA GLY A 177 16.77 0.14 -18.94
C GLY A 177 16.44 0.31 -17.47
N TYR A 178 15.59 -0.58 -16.94
CA TYR A 178 15.18 -0.56 -15.54
C TYR A 178 16.37 -0.68 -14.58
N ASP A 179 16.43 0.24 -13.62
CA ASP A 179 17.46 0.29 -12.56
C ASP A 179 16.85 -0.10 -11.21
N LYS A 180 17.31 -1.22 -10.64
CA LYS A 180 16.85 -1.74 -9.35
C LYS A 180 17.07 -0.75 -8.19
N ARG A 181 18.04 0.17 -8.30
CA ARG A 181 18.28 1.20 -7.29
C ARG A 181 17.07 2.09 -7.05
N PHE A 182 16.16 2.19 -8.02
CA PHE A 182 14.91 2.94 -7.84
C PHE A 182 14.01 2.31 -6.78
N PHE A 183 13.86 0.98 -6.81
CA PHE A 183 13.13 0.25 -5.78
C PHE A 183 13.84 0.33 -4.42
N GLU A 184 15.15 0.13 -4.41
CA GLU A 184 15.98 0.21 -3.19
C GLU A 184 15.84 1.57 -2.52
N THR A 185 15.83 2.67 -3.28
CA THR A 185 15.61 4.03 -2.77
C THR A 185 14.26 4.18 -2.06
N ALA A 186 13.17 3.64 -2.63
CA ALA A 186 11.86 3.66 -1.99
C ALA A 186 11.85 2.81 -0.70
N ALA A 187 12.48 1.63 -0.73
CA ALA A 187 12.58 0.75 0.43
C ALA A 187 13.42 1.38 1.56
N GLU A 188 14.51 2.08 1.23
CA GLU A 188 15.31 2.83 2.22
C GLU A 188 14.54 4.02 2.80
N ALA A 189 13.76 4.72 1.97
CA ALA A 189 12.88 5.78 2.44
C ALA A 189 11.84 5.24 3.43
N LEU A 190 11.25 4.06 3.18
CA LEU A 190 10.37 3.39 4.14
C LEU A 190 11.05 3.13 5.48
N LYS A 191 12.26 2.53 5.46
CA LYS A 191 13.03 2.30 6.69
C LYS A 191 13.34 3.60 7.43
N LYS A 192 13.59 4.69 6.69
CA LYS A 192 13.80 6.02 7.28
C LYS A 192 12.52 6.56 7.91
N ALA A 193 11.35 6.38 7.27
CA ALA A 193 10.06 6.74 7.82
C ALA A 193 9.82 6.03 9.17
N GLN A 194 10.02 4.72 9.21
CA GLN A 194 9.86 3.89 10.41
C GLN A 194 10.81 4.31 11.55
N ARG A 195 12.07 4.63 11.25
CA ARG A 195 13.03 5.12 12.27
C ARG A 195 12.67 6.48 12.86
N LYS A 196 11.99 7.35 12.10
CA LYS A 196 11.51 8.65 12.57
C LYS A 196 10.22 8.58 13.37
N GLY A 197 9.61 7.41 13.43
CA GLY A 197 8.32 7.13 14.07
C GLY A 197 7.36 6.49 13.07
N LEU A 198 6.43 5.69 13.59
CA LEU A 198 5.46 4.95 12.78
C LEU A 198 4.39 5.88 12.18
N GLY A 199 3.68 5.39 11.15
CA GLY A 199 2.63 6.14 10.49
C GLY A 199 3.15 7.33 9.66
N ARG A 200 4.38 7.26 9.13
CA ARG A 200 5.06 8.34 8.41
C ARG A 200 5.32 8.03 6.95
N ILE A 201 5.50 9.11 6.19
CA ILE A 201 5.87 9.07 4.78
C ILE A 201 7.22 9.77 4.63
N GLU A 202 8.21 9.07 4.06
CA GLU A 202 9.46 9.66 3.59
C GLU A 202 9.48 9.62 2.07
N ALA A 203 9.86 10.75 1.46
CA ALA A 203 9.90 10.87 0.00
C ALA A 203 11.28 11.29 -0.47
N VAL A 204 11.78 10.60 -1.49
CA VAL A 204 13.02 10.89 -2.19
C VAL A 204 12.71 11.28 -3.62
N ASP A 205 13.11 12.47 -4.01
CA ASP A 205 12.99 12.98 -5.37
C ASP A 205 14.35 12.86 -6.07
N LEU A 206 14.46 11.90 -6.97
CA LEU A 206 15.67 11.59 -7.75
C LEU A 206 15.80 12.44 -9.02
N ARG A 207 14.82 13.30 -9.31
CA ARG A 207 14.89 14.16 -10.48
C ARG A 207 16.04 15.20 -10.35
N PRO A 208 16.64 15.63 -11.47
CA PRO A 208 17.67 16.65 -11.44
C PRO A 208 17.21 17.95 -10.75
N ALA A 209 18.09 18.62 -10.03
CA ALA A 209 17.76 19.83 -9.25
C ALA A 209 17.15 20.97 -10.11
N GLN A 210 17.52 21.07 -11.37
CA GLN A 210 16.97 22.04 -12.33
C GLN A 210 15.48 21.79 -12.65
N GLU A 211 15.07 20.53 -12.77
CA GLU A 211 13.66 20.18 -13.01
C GLU A 211 12.80 20.37 -11.75
N ARG A 212 13.39 20.16 -10.57
CA ARG A 212 12.71 20.40 -9.29
C ARG A 212 12.33 21.86 -9.10
N LYS A 213 13.18 22.81 -9.53
CA LYS A 213 12.93 24.24 -9.43
C LYS A 213 11.89 24.75 -10.43
N ARG A 214 11.85 24.20 -11.67
CA ARG A 214 10.90 24.63 -12.71
C ARG A 214 9.43 24.30 -12.41
N LYS A 215 9.14 23.31 -11.58
CA LYS A 215 7.77 22.91 -11.20
C LYS A 215 7.31 23.51 -9.86
N ALA A 216 8.14 24.28 -9.19
CA ALA A 216 7.82 24.98 -7.94
C ALA A 216 7.56 26.49 -8.12
N ALA A 217 7.73 27.00 -9.33
CA ALA A 217 7.40 28.36 -9.78
C ALA A 217 6.14 28.34 -10.66
#